data_2d0a529043a1762956c8529751f429e2
#
_entry.id   2d0a529043a1762956c8529751f429e2
#
_cell.length_a   1.000
_cell.length_b   1.000
_cell.length_c   1.000
_cell.angle_alpha   90.00
_cell.angle_beta   90.00
_cell.angle_gamma   90.00
#
_symmetry.space_group_name_H-M   'P 1'
#
loop_
_entity.id
_entity.type
_entity.pdbx_description
1 polymer ?
#
loop_
_entity_poly.entity_id
_entity_poly.type
_entity_poly.pdbx_seq_one_letter_code
_entity_poly.pdbx_strand_id
1 'polypeptide(L)' 'MKEIELSVEGMMCTGCEKRVENALKNVKGVSSVMASHEKRKVIVKYESNISEDIIKEKIEDLGYEVK' A
#
# COMPACT_ATOMS: atom_id res chain seq x y z
N MET A 1 -15.40 -2.39 6.82
CA MET A 1 -14.05 -2.30 6.25
C MET A 1 -14.09 -1.80 4.84
N LYS A 2 -13.11 -0.99 4.49
CA LYS A 2 -12.96 -0.49 3.12
C LYS A 2 -11.77 -1.18 2.45
N GLU A 3 -11.83 -1.25 1.15
CA GLU A 3 -10.76 -1.80 0.35
C GLU A 3 -10.45 -0.82 -0.78
N ILE A 4 -9.17 -0.54 -1.00
CA ILE A 4 -8.76 0.28 -2.13
C ILE A 4 -7.67 -0.45 -2.92
N GLU A 5 -7.65 -0.17 -4.21
CA GLU A 5 -6.63 -0.66 -5.11
C GLU A 5 -5.86 0.55 -5.63
N LEU A 6 -4.56 0.54 -5.41
CA LEU A 6 -3.69 1.64 -5.83
C LEU A 6 -2.73 1.15 -6.89
N SER A 7 -2.51 1.98 -7.91
CA SER A 7 -1.45 1.71 -8.88
C SER A 7 -0.17 2.31 -8.33
N VAL A 8 0.83 1.46 -8.12
CA VAL A 8 2.11 1.90 -7.54
C VAL A 8 3.23 1.57 -8.51
N GLU A 9 4.01 2.58 -8.84
CA GLU A 9 5.19 2.40 -9.68
C GLU A 9 6.45 2.38 -8.83
N GLY A 10 7.44 1.64 -9.29
CA GLY A 10 8.70 1.50 -8.58
C GLY A 10 8.87 0.15 -7.90
N MET A 11 7.81 -0.62 -7.73
CA MET A 11 7.93 -1.97 -7.21
C MET A 11 8.42 -2.88 -8.33
N MET A 12 9.60 -3.42 -8.18
CA MET A 12 10.22 -4.23 -9.22
C MET A 12 10.53 -5.66 -8.79
N CYS A 13 10.33 -5.99 -7.52
CA CYS A 13 10.65 -7.31 -6.99
C CYS A 13 9.83 -7.64 -5.76
N THR A 14 9.91 -8.90 -5.33
CA THR A 14 9.19 -9.37 -4.15
C THR A 14 9.60 -8.62 -2.88
N GLY A 15 10.86 -8.24 -2.78
CA GLY A 15 11.33 -7.46 -1.65
C GLY A 15 10.64 -6.12 -1.53
N CYS A 16 10.34 -5.49 -2.67
CA CYS A 16 9.60 -4.22 -2.69
C CYS A 16 8.17 -4.43 -2.22
N GLU A 17 7.54 -5.53 -2.63
CA GLU A 17 6.20 -5.87 -2.16
C GLU A 17 6.14 -5.97 -0.64
N LYS A 18 7.11 -6.69 -0.07
CA LYS A 18 7.17 -6.87 1.38
C LYS A 18 7.40 -5.55 2.10
N ARG A 19 8.23 -4.69 1.54
CA ARG A 19 8.49 -3.37 2.11
C ARG A 19 7.21 -2.54 2.19
N VAL A 20 6.45 -2.51 1.10
CA VAL A 20 5.19 -1.79 1.05
C VAL A 20 4.19 -2.40 2.03
N GLU A 21 4.06 -3.71 2.02
CA GLU A 21 3.15 -4.41 2.94
C GLU A 21 3.47 -4.12 4.39
N ASN A 22 4.75 -4.22 4.77
CA ASN A 22 5.16 -3.99 6.15
C ASN A 22 4.92 -2.53 6.56
N ALA A 23 5.22 -1.59 5.68
CA ALA A 23 5.01 -0.18 5.98
C ALA A 23 3.53 0.14 6.20
N LEU A 24 2.68 -0.40 5.35
CA LEU A 24 1.24 -0.15 5.47
C LEU A 24 0.61 -0.90 6.63
N LYS A 25 1.09 -2.11 6.93
CA LYS A 25 0.59 -2.87 8.09
C LYS A 25 0.89 -2.17 9.40
N ASN A 26 1.92 -1.35 9.44
CA ASN A 26 2.24 -0.57 10.64
C ASN A 26 1.31 0.62 10.83
N VAL A 27 0.51 0.95 9.83
CA VAL A 27 -0.47 2.02 9.96
C VAL A 27 -1.65 1.50 10.77
N LYS A 28 -1.98 2.24 11.82
CA LYS A 28 -3.07 1.85 12.71
C LYS A 28 -4.40 1.89 11.95
N GLY A 29 -5.12 0.79 11.96
CA GLY A 29 -6.40 0.68 11.26
C GLY A 29 -6.33 -0.06 9.95
N VAL A 30 -5.13 -0.39 9.47
CA VAL A 30 -4.97 -1.22 8.28
C VAL A 30 -5.11 -2.68 8.69
N SER A 31 -6.02 -3.39 8.02
CA SER A 31 -6.30 -4.79 8.33
C SER A 31 -5.41 -5.73 7.53
N SER A 32 -5.29 -5.49 6.23
CA SER A 32 -4.42 -6.31 5.40
C SER A 32 -3.93 -5.53 4.20
N VAL A 33 -2.80 -5.95 3.66
CA VAL A 33 -2.19 -5.32 2.50
C VAL A 33 -1.73 -6.44 1.57
N MET A 34 -2.01 -6.28 0.29
CA MET A 34 -1.55 -7.19 -0.73
C MET A 34 -0.91 -6.38 -1.85
N ALA A 35 0.38 -6.59 -2.05
CA ALA A 35 1.13 -5.89 -3.08
C ALA A 35 1.53 -6.86 -4.18
N SER A 36 1.45 -6.40 -5.42
CA SER A 36 1.85 -7.20 -6.58
C SER A 36 2.74 -6.36 -7.49
N HIS A 37 4.01 -6.75 -7.60
CA HIS A 37 4.94 -6.04 -8.48
C HIS A 37 4.66 -6.33 -9.96
N GLU A 38 4.12 -7.50 -10.26
CA GLU A 38 3.78 -7.86 -11.63
C GLU A 38 2.67 -6.99 -12.19
N LYS A 39 1.66 -6.75 -11.36
CA LYS A 39 0.51 -5.92 -11.73
C LYS A 39 0.71 -4.46 -11.39
N ARG A 40 1.76 -4.15 -10.64
CA ARG A 40 2.07 -2.80 -10.15
C ARG A 40 0.92 -2.22 -9.34
N LYS A 41 0.29 -3.06 -8.55
CA LYS A 41 -0.88 -2.68 -7.76
C LYS A 41 -0.72 -3.08 -6.31
N VAL A 42 -1.34 -2.29 -5.44
CA VAL A 42 -1.41 -2.59 -4.02
C VAL A 42 -2.88 -2.52 -3.60
N ILE A 43 -3.34 -3.58 -2.98
CA ILE A 43 -4.71 -3.65 -2.46
C ILE A 43 -4.61 -3.56 -0.94
N VAL A 44 -5.32 -2.60 -0.37
CA VAL A 44 -5.29 -2.36 1.08
C VAL A 44 -6.69 -2.47 1.64
N LYS A 45 -6.83 -3.28 2.67
CA LYS A 45 -8.07 -3.36 3.44
C LYS A 45 -7.87 -2.62 4.76
N TYR A 46 -8.72 -1.67 5.03
CA TYR A 46 -8.56 -0.78 6.17
C TYR A 46 -9.91 -0.40 6.77
N GLU A 47 -9.87 0.08 8.00
CA GLU A 47 -11.07 0.52 8.69
C GLU A 47 -11.50 1.89 8.17
N SER A 48 -12.80 2.19 8.29
CA SER A 48 -13.38 3.40 7.72
C SER A 48 -12.89 4.69 8.38
N ASN A 49 -12.22 4.59 9.51
CA ASN A 49 -11.67 5.76 10.21
C ASN A 49 -10.32 6.22 9.66
N ILE A 50 -9.78 5.51 8.67
CA ILE A 50 -8.53 5.88 8.02
C ILE A 50 -8.81 6.55 6.69
N SER A 51 -8.00 7.54 6.34
CA SER A 51 -8.07 8.22 5.05
C SER A 51 -7.18 7.51 4.01
N GLU A 52 -7.65 7.45 2.78
CA GLU A 52 -6.85 6.94 1.67
C GLU A 52 -5.56 7.72 1.50
N ASP A 53 -5.60 9.02 1.80
CA ASP A 53 -4.43 9.88 1.66
C ASP A 53 -3.28 9.43 2.55
N ILE A 54 -3.59 8.93 3.74
CA ILE A 54 -2.58 8.41 4.66
C ILE A 54 -1.86 7.21 4.04
N ILE A 55 -2.62 6.33 3.39
CA ILE A 55 -2.08 5.14 2.76
C ILE A 55 -1.18 5.53 1.59
N LYS A 56 -1.63 6.45 0.76
CA LYS A 56 -0.84 6.95 -0.36
C LYS A 56 0.44 7.61 0.11
N GLU A 57 0.35 8.42 1.14
CA GLU A 57 1.50 9.12 1.70
C GLU A 57 2.55 8.14 2.20
N LYS A 58 2.13 7.08 2.87
CA LYS A 58 3.06 6.06 3.35
C LYS A 58 3.80 5.37 2.22
N ILE A 59 3.13 5.10 1.12
CA ILE A 59 3.75 4.50 -0.06
C ILE A 59 4.75 5.47 -0.68
N GLU A 60 4.38 6.74 -0.79
CA GLU A 60 5.27 7.76 -1.35
C GLU A 60 6.50 7.96 -0.47
N ASP A 61 6.36 7.87 0.85
CA ASP A 61 7.47 7.98 1.78
C ASP A 61 8.51 6.89 1.57
N LEU A 62 8.11 5.77 1.01
CA LEU A 62 9.04 4.69 0.69
C LEU A 62 9.80 4.93 -0.60
N GLY A 63 9.45 5.97 -1.35
CA GLY A 63 10.07 6.29 -2.62
C GLY A 63 9.35 5.76 -3.83
N TYR A 64 8.15 5.23 -3.66
CA TYR A 64 7.34 4.74 -4.79
C TYR A 64 6.33 5.79 -5.20
N GLU A 65 5.88 5.71 -6.46
CA GLU A 65 4.86 6.60 -6.97
C GLU A 65 3.49 5.94 -6.95
N VAL A 66 2.52 6.64 -6.44
CA VAL A 66 1.11 6.21 -6.46
C VAL A 66 0.42 6.98 -7.58
N LYS A 67 -0.24 6.24 -8.44
CA LYS A 67 -0.99 6.81 -9.56
C LYS A 67 -2.47 6.67 -9.42
#